data_d7b09f18ceb4a8834a339f4c8c246abe
#
_entry.id   d7b09f18ceb4a8834a339f4c8c246abe
#
_cell.length_a   1.000
_cell.length_b   1.000
_cell.length_c   1.000
_cell.angle_alpha   90.00
_cell.angle_beta   90.00
_cell.angle_gamma   90.00
#
_symmetry.space_group_name_H-M   'P 1'
#
loop_
_entity.id
_entity.type
_entity.pdbx_description
1 polymer ?
#
loop_
_entity_poly.entity_id
_entity_poly.type
_entity_poly.pdbx_seq_one_letter_code
_entity_poly.pdbx_strand_id
1 'polypeptide(L)'
;MVPTAIVRQAKALGLDMIGICDHNSTENVAAVARAARRAALSVVPGIEVTSREEVHVLGLFGTEQEAMGVQAAVYENLDGQNDEEAFGPQTTVDERDRVTGVNRRLLIGATALALGEVVRLIHGFRGLAIASHVDRQSFGLLGQLGFVPEGLNLDALELSSRAVVTRCGDFPVVRSSDAHCLRDIGKGLTAVWAEEASFEELARALRSEGGRRVFPGMEDLSLHILDVVENSLAASASRIEIRIVEDTAGDLLSLEVADNGGGMDAEAQRQALDPFFTTRTTRKVGLGLPLLAQAAEEAGGRIEVASQPGRGTTVKAKFRLSHPDLKPLGDMAETLRTILAGRPELTLRFEYWKDSELVANFSSDPQERS
;
A
#
# COMPACT_ATOMS: atom_id res chain seq x y z
N MET A 1 4.40 3.86 -22.06
CA MET A 1 4.55 5.27 -21.60
C MET A 1 5.94 5.77 -21.94
N VAL A 2 6.14 7.11 -22.11
CA VAL A 2 7.47 7.66 -22.42
C VAL A 2 8.10 8.31 -21.19
N PRO A 3 9.46 8.31 -21.06
CA PRO A 3 10.18 8.78 -19.85
C PRO A 3 9.79 10.16 -19.37
N THR A 4 9.74 11.17 -20.27
CA THR A 4 9.44 12.56 -19.83
C THR A 4 8.01 12.70 -19.31
N ALA A 5 7.05 11.95 -19.84
CA ALA A 5 5.67 11.98 -19.37
C ALA A 5 5.51 11.28 -18.02
N ILE A 6 6.21 10.15 -17.78
CA ILE A 6 6.23 9.47 -16.48
C ILE A 6 6.75 10.43 -15.40
N VAL A 7 7.92 11.04 -15.63
CA VAL A 7 8.55 11.98 -14.68
C VAL A 7 7.65 13.17 -14.37
N ARG A 8 7.05 13.77 -15.42
CA ARG A 8 6.14 14.91 -15.25
C ARG A 8 4.91 14.53 -14.42
N GLN A 9 4.30 13.36 -14.70
CA GLN A 9 3.12 12.90 -13.98
C GLN A 9 3.45 12.59 -12.52
N ALA A 10 4.56 11.88 -12.25
CA ALA A 10 5.01 11.58 -10.89
C ALA A 10 5.23 12.86 -10.07
N LYS A 11 5.88 13.86 -10.65
CA LYS A 11 6.10 15.15 -9.96
C LYS A 11 4.83 15.96 -9.78
N ALA A 12 3.88 15.91 -10.73
CA ALA A 12 2.58 16.57 -10.57
C ALA A 12 1.75 15.98 -9.40
N LEU A 13 2.00 14.71 -9.06
CA LEU A 13 1.39 14.01 -7.94
C LEU A 13 2.19 14.12 -6.64
N GLY A 14 3.29 14.88 -6.62
CA GLY A 14 4.12 15.07 -5.44
C GLY A 14 4.96 13.86 -5.05
N LEU A 15 5.18 12.89 -5.95
CA LEU A 15 6.00 11.72 -5.63
C LEU A 15 7.48 12.10 -5.52
N ASP A 16 8.15 11.54 -4.51
CA ASP A 16 9.60 11.72 -4.27
C ASP A 16 10.42 10.59 -4.89
N MET A 17 9.80 9.39 -5.03
CA MET A 17 10.45 8.20 -5.54
C MET A 17 9.47 7.36 -6.37
N ILE A 18 9.98 6.75 -7.45
CA ILE A 18 9.24 5.76 -8.26
C ILE A 18 10.13 4.56 -8.57
N GLY A 19 9.56 3.36 -8.60
CA GLY A 19 10.17 2.17 -9.19
C GLY A 19 9.76 2.04 -10.66
N ILE A 20 10.69 1.66 -11.53
CA ILE A 20 10.41 1.35 -12.94
C ILE A 20 10.63 -0.14 -13.14
N CYS A 21 9.54 -0.88 -13.34
CA CYS A 21 9.52 -2.34 -13.40
C CYS A 21 8.76 -2.80 -14.65
N ASP A 22 9.42 -2.82 -15.81
CA ASP A 22 8.83 -3.39 -17.02
C ASP A 22 8.80 -4.93 -16.91
N HIS A 23 7.84 -5.58 -17.55
CA HIS A 23 7.76 -7.05 -17.61
C HIS A 23 9.03 -7.65 -18.19
N ASN A 24 9.71 -8.48 -17.42
CA ASN A 24 10.92 -9.21 -17.77
C ASN A 24 12.03 -8.36 -18.41
N SER A 25 12.02 -7.03 -18.25
CA SER A 25 12.96 -6.11 -18.89
C SER A 25 13.32 -4.91 -18.03
N THR A 26 14.53 -4.38 -18.20
CA THR A 26 15.02 -3.13 -17.58
C THR A 26 15.47 -2.11 -18.63
N GLU A 27 15.22 -2.35 -19.91
CA GLU A 27 15.82 -1.59 -21.03
C GLU A 27 15.44 -0.11 -21.02
N ASN A 28 14.26 0.25 -20.45
CA ASN A 28 13.78 1.64 -20.34
C ASN A 28 14.14 2.32 -19.01
N VAL A 29 14.63 1.59 -18.01
CA VAL A 29 14.94 2.10 -16.67
C VAL A 29 15.91 3.28 -16.74
N ALA A 30 17.04 3.11 -17.44
CA ALA A 30 18.06 4.13 -17.59
C ALA A 30 17.53 5.42 -18.26
N ALA A 31 16.61 5.29 -19.20
CA ALA A 31 15.99 6.44 -19.87
C ALA A 31 15.14 7.26 -18.91
N VAL A 32 14.31 6.59 -18.08
CA VAL A 32 13.50 7.28 -17.05
C VAL A 32 14.38 7.89 -15.99
N ALA A 33 15.39 7.17 -15.48
CA ALA A 33 16.34 7.68 -14.48
C ALA A 33 17.06 8.94 -14.98
N ARG A 34 17.52 8.97 -16.25
CA ARG A 34 18.15 10.16 -16.85
C ARG A 34 17.16 11.31 -17.03
N ALA A 35 15.91 11.04 -17.43
CA ALA A 35 14.88 12.06 -17.56
C ALA A 35 14.54 12.69 -16.18
N ALA A 36 14.57 11.91 -15.10
CA ALA A 36 14.25 12.34 -13.74
C ALA A 36 15.34 13.20 -13.06
N ARG A 37 16.60 13.17 -13.54
CA ARG A 37 17.75 13.85 -12.87
C ARG A 37 17.54 15.32 -12.54
N ARG A 38 16.74 16.04 -13.33
CA ARG A 38 16.48 17.48 -13.13
C ARG A 38 15.18 17.77 -12.39
N ALA A 39 14.42 16.71 -12.07
CA ALA A 39 13.07 16.84 -11.50
C ALA A 39 13.06 16.60 -9.97
N ALA A 40 14.19 16.38 -9.32
CA ALA A 40 14.26 15.95 -7.92
C ALA A 40 13.31 14.76 -7.65
N LEU A 41 13.34 13.77 -8.54
CA LEU A 41 12.59 12.52 -8.44
C LEU A 41 13.58 11.36 -8.42
N SER A 42 13.57 10.58 -7.36
CA SER A 42 14.36 9.36 -7.26
C SER A 42 13.73 8.26 -8.12
N VAL A 43 14.55 7.58 -8.91
CA VAL A 43 14.12 6.43 -9.71
C VAL A 43 14.85 5.20 -9.22
N VAL A 44 14.11 4.24 -8.69
CA VAL A 44 14.63 2.93 -8.28
C VAL A 44 14.59 2.01 -9.51
N PRO A 45 15.75 1.50 -9.96
CA PRO A 45 15.81 0.50 -11.01
C PRO A 45 15.07 -0.77 -10.60
N GLY A 46 14.23 -1.31 -11.50
CA GLY A 46 13.48 -2.52 -11.20
C GLY A 46 13.19 -3.35 -12.44
N ILE A 47 12.62 -4.50 -12.20
CA ILE A 47 12.12 -5.47 -13.17
C ILE A 47 10.92 -6.20 -12.58
N GLU A 48 9.90 -6.48 -13.36
CA GLU A 48 8.83 -7.40 -12.96
C GLU A 48 9.04 -8.75 -13.67
N VAL A 49 9.48 -9.75 -12.92
CA VAL A 49 9.76 -11.09 -13.43
C VAL A 49 8.54 -11.98 -13.31
N THR A 50 8.11 -12.61 -14.39
CA THR A 50 7.08 -13.64 -14.35
C THR A 50 7.73 -15.01 -14.15
N SER A 51 7.49 -15.65 -13.01
CA SER A 51 8.00 -16.98 -12.70
C SER A 51 7.33 -18.07 -13.57
N ARG A 52 7.88 -19.29 -13.54
CA ARG A 52 7.28 -20.47 -14.19
C ARG A 52 5.87 -20.78 -13.67
N GLU A 53 5.58 -20.46 -12.43
CA GLU A 53 4.27 -20.60 -11.79
C GLU A 53 3.30 -19.47 -12.16
N GLU A 54 3.69 -18.60 -13.10
CA GLU A 54 2.93 -17.40 -13.49
C GLU A 54 2.68 -16.43 -12.34
N VAL A 55 3.62 -16.34 -11.38
CA VAL A 55 3.61 -15.35 -10.30
C VAL A 55 4.54 -14.19 -10.68
N HIS A 56 4.05 -12.95 -10.55
CA HIS A 56 4.86 -11.76 -10.74
C HIS A 56 5.67 -11.43 -9.48
N VAL A 57 6.95 -11.16 -9.68
CA VAL A 57 7.88 -10.71 -8.62
C VAL A 57 8.60 -9.46 -9.07
N LEU A 58 8.45 -8.37 -8.32
CA LEU A 58 9.23 -7.16 -8.52
C LEU A 58 10.63 -7.38 -7.93
N GLY A 59 11.65 -7.14 -8.74
CA GLY A 59 13.02 -6.94 -8.29
C GLY A 59 13.33 -5.46 -8.29
N LEU A 60 13.66 -4.87 -7.14
CA LEU A 60 14.11 -3.49 -7.03
C LEU A 60 15.59 -3.45 -6.66
N PHE A 61 16.37 -2.51 -7.21
CA PHE A 61 17.82 -2.50 -7.09
C PHE A 61 18.36 -1.11 -6.78
N GLY A 62 19.54 -1.04 -6.15
CA GLY A 62 20.25 0.19 -5.90
C GLY A 62 20.86 0.80 -7.16
N THR A 63 21.17 -0.03 -8.16
CA THR A 63 21.84 0.42 -9.40
C THR A 63 21.21 -0.21 -10.64
N GLU A 64 21.30 0.52 -11.77
CA GLU A 64 20.90 0.02 -13.09
C GLU A 64 21.69 -1.25 -13.46
N GLN A 65 22.96 -1.35 -13.06
CA GLN A 65 23.81 -2.49 -13.38
C GLN A 65 23.35 -3.79 -12.70
N GLU A 66 22.88 -3.70 -11.46
CA GLU A 66 22.31 -4.85 -10.72
C GLU A 66 21.03 -5.33 -11.40
N ALA A 67 20.13 -4.40 -11.78
CA ALA A 67 18.90 -4.71 -12.49
C ALA A 67 19.19 -5.37 -13.87
N MET A 68 20.17 -4.85 -14.62
CA MET A 68 20.60 -5.44 -15.90
C MET A 68 21.19 -6.84 -15.73
N GLY A 69 21.86 -7.12 -14.61
CA GLY A 69 22.37 -8.46 -14.30
C GLY A 69 21.25 -9.48 -14.15
N VAL A 70 20.16 -9.12 -13.47
CA VAL A 70 18.96 -9.96 -13.38
C VAL A 70 18.30 -10.12 -14.75
N GLN A 71 18.13 -9.03 -15.51
CA GLN A 71 17.58 -9.11 -16.87
C GLN A 71 18.34 -10.10 -17.75
N ALA A 72 19.67 -10.13 -17.69
CA ALA A 72 20.46 -11.05 -18.48
C ALA A 72 20.09 -12.51 -18.20
N ALA A 73 19.98 -12.90 -16.91
CA ALA A 73 19.54 -14.22 -16.52
C ALA A 73 18.06 -14.49 -16.90
N VAL A 74 17.19 -13.49 -16.77
CA VAL A 74 15.79 -13.58 -17.21
C VAL A 74 15.71 -13.86 -18.69
N TYR A 75 16.49 -13.16 -19.52
CA TYR A 75 16.49 -13.35 -20.99
C TYR A 75 17.00 -14.72 -21.43
N GLU A 76 17.91 -15.33 -20.67
CA GLU A 76 18.36 -16.71 -20.91
C GLU A 76 17.27 -17.77 -20.62
N ASN A 77 16.26 -17.39 -19.82
CA ASN A 77 15.17 -18.26 -19.38
C ASN A 77 13.80 -17.84 -19.91
N LEU A 78 13.74 -16.90 -20.84
CA LEU A 78 12.51 -16.38 -21.45
C LEU A 78 12.41 -16.84 -22.90
N ASP A 79 11.46 -17.72 -23.16
CA ASP A 79 11.18 -18.23 -24.50
C ASP A 79 10.12 -17.38 -25.21
N GLY A 80 10.08 -17.53 -26.54
CA GLY A 80 9.08 -16.93 -27.41
C GLY A 80 9.50 -15.58 -28.00
N GLN A 81 8.75 -15.19 -29.01
CA GLN A 81 8.90 -13.91 -29.71
C GLN A 81 7.62 -13.12 -29.63
N ASN A 82 7.75 -11.81 -29.52
CA ASN A 82 6.62 -10.89 -29.47
C ASN A 82 5.86 -10.92 -30.83
N ASP A 83 4.55 -11.02 -30.72
CA ASP A 83 3.64 -10.78 -31.83
C ASP A 83 3.18 -9.32 -31.79
N GLU A 84 3.74 -8.50 -32.68
CA GLU A 84 3.44 -7.07 -32.72
C GLU A 84 1.97 -6.75 -33.11
N GLU A 85 1.29 -7.67 -33.83
CA GLU A 85 -0.11 -7.52 -34.18
C GLU A 85 -1.01 -7.77 -32.96
N ALA A 86 -0.63 -8.73 -32.10
CA ALA A 86 -1.40 -9.08 -30.89
C ALA A 86 -1.06 -8.18 -29.70
N PHE A 87 0.22 -7.88 -29.44
CA PHE A 87 0.70 -7.20 -28.23
C PHE A 87 1.27 -5.81 -28.46
N GLY A 88 1.40 -5.38 -29.73
CA GLY A 88 2.05 -4.14 -30.09
C GLY A 88 3.59 -4.21 -30.04
N PRO A 89 4.29 -3.17 -30.52
CA PRO A 89 5.74 -3.12 -30.51
C PRO A 89 6.28 -2.82 -29.11
N GLN A 90 7.25 -3.60 -28.64
CA GLN A 90 7.95 -3.40 -27.37
C GLN A 90 9.17 -2.49 -27.58
N THR A 91 8.91 -1.15 -27.61
CA THR A 91 9.93 -0.16 -27.93
C THR A 91 10.85 0.16 -26.76
N THR A 92 12.14 0.30 -27.05
CA THR A 92 13.11 0.95 -26.17
C THR A 92 13.27 2.42 -26.55
N VAL A 93 13.46 3.28 -25.57
CA VAL A 93 13.50 4.74 -25.77
C VAL A 93 14.67 5.39 -25.01
N ASP A 94 15.05 6.60 -25.44
CA ASP A 94 16.00 7.42 -24.70
C ASP A 94 15.29 8.41 -23.74
N GLU A 95 16.05 9.17 -22.96
CA GLU A 95 15.55 10.18 -22.02
C GLU A 95 14.83 11.38 -22.67
N ARG A 96 14.79 11.44 -24.00
CA ARG A 96 14.09 12.45 -24.80
C ARG A 96 12.92 11.84 -25.57
N ASP A 97 12.45 10.66 -25.15
CA ASP A 97 11.33 9.93 -25.73
C ASP A 97 11.55 9.42 -27.17
N ARG A 98 12.79 9.41 -27.66
CA ARG A 98 13.10 8.91 -29.00
C ARG A 98 13.27 7.40 -28.96
N VAL A 99 12.62 6.71 -29.88
CA VAL A 99 12.78 5.24 -30.04
C VAL A 99 14.22 4.92 -30.45
N THR A 100 14.86 4.04 -29.69
CA THR A 100 16.24 3.55 -29.89
C THR A 100 16.29 2.12 -30.37
N GLY A 101 15.21 1.36 -30.18
CA GLY A 101 15.14 -0.04 -30.62
C GLY A 101 13.76 -0.65 -30.36
N VAL A 102 13.64 -1.93 -30.67
CA VAL A 102 12.46 -2.77 -30.40
C VAL A 102 12.96 -4.11 -29.88
N ASN A 103 12.46 -4.50 -28.70
CA ASN A 103 12.69 -5.84 -28.15
C ASN A 103 11.72 -6.84 -28.78
N ARG A 104 12.26 -7.94 -29.30
CA ARG A 104 11.48 -8.98 -30.00
C ARG A 104 11.15 -10.19 -29.12
N ARG A 105 11.60 -10.25 -27.85
CA ARG A 105 11.25 -11.31 -26.92
C ARG A 105 9.79 -11.16 -26.51
N LEU A 106 9.14 -12.26 -26.16
CA LEU A 106 7.80 -12.22 -25.57
C LEU A 106 7.91 -11.77 -24.09
N LEU A 107 8.10 -10.48 -23.84
CA LEU A 107 8.35 -9.94 -22.49
C LEU A 107 7.19 -10.20 -21.51
N ILE A 108 5.97 -10.36 -21.99
CA ILE A 108 4.80 -10.70 -21.16
C ILE A 108 4.78 -12.20 -20.78
N GLY A 109 5.63 -13.03 -21.36
CA GLY A 109 5.67 -14.47 -21.14
C GLY A 109 6.23 -14.86 -19.77
N ALA A 110 5.89 -16.06 -19.31
CA ALA A 110 6.51 -16.65 -18.13
C ALA A 110 7.92 -17.13 -18.45
N THR A 111 8.85 -16.97 -17.51
CA THR A 111 10.20 -17.53 -17.58
C THR A 111 10.19 -19.02 -17.21
N ALA A 112 11.26 -19.75 -17.53
CA ALA A 112 11.48 -21.11 -17.04
C ALA A 112 11.92 -21.16 -15.55
N LEU A 113 12.20 -20.01 -14.93
CA LEU A 113 12.64 -19.88 -13.55
C LEU A 113 11.48 -20.14 -12.57
N ALA A 114 11.67 -21.04 -11.62
CA ALA A 114 10.72 -21.23 -10.53
C ALA A 114 10.70 -20.00 -9.61
N LEU A 115 9.57 -19.75 -8.94
CA LEU A 115 9.38 -18.60 -8.04
C LEU A 115 10.54 -18.42 -7.04
N GLY A 116 10.97 -19.50 -6.38
CA GLY A 116 12.12 -19.45 -5.45
C GLY A 116 13.46 -19.17 -6.15
N GLU A 117 13.60 -19.50 -7.42
CA GLU A 117 14.79 -19.16 -8.21
C GLU A 117 14.81 -17.69 -8.58
N VAL A 118 13.65 -17.11 -8.94
CA VAL A 118 13.49 -15.67 -9.18
C VAL A 118 13.86 -14.87 -7.95
N VAL A 119 13.35 -15.23 -6.77
CA VAL A 119 13.68 -14.54 -5.50
C VAL A 119 15.18 -14.62 -5.21
N ARG A 120 15.79 -15.82 -5.32
CA ARG A 120 17.24 -15.99 -5.11
C ARG A 120 18.08 -15.24 -6.14
N LEU A 121 17.64 -15.16 -7.40
CA LEU A 121 18.30 -14.39 -8.44
C LEU A 121 18.31 -12.89 -8.09
N ILE A 122 17.17 -12.33 -7.69
CA ILE A 122 17.06 -10.92 -7.29
C ILE A 122 18.01 -10.64 -6.10
N HIS A 123 17.96 -11.46 -5.06
CA HIS A 123 18.88 -11.32 -3.90
C HIS A 123 20.35 -11.50 -4.28
N GLY A 124 20.67 -12.37 -5.22
CA GLY A 124 22.03 -12.57 -5.73
C GLY A 124 22.64 -11.31 -6.33
N PHE A 125 21.79 -10.41 -6.86
CA PHE A 125 22.15 -9.08 -7.33
C PHE A 125 21.82 -7.96 -6.32
N ARG A 126 21.69 -8.29 -5.03
CA ARG A 126 21.45 -7.37 -3.91
C ARG A 126 20.15 -6.57 -4.03
N GLY A 127 19.18 -7.09 -4.78
CA GLY A 127 17.86 -6.50 -4.94
C GLY A 127 16.90 -6.89 -3.81
N LEU A 128 15.79 -6.17 -3.76
CA LEU A 128 14.62 -6.51 -2.95
C LEU A 128 13.64 -7.29 -3.79
N ALA A 129 13.19 -8.44 -3.29
CA ALA A 129 12.21 -9.30 -3.94
C ALA A 129 10.82 -9.10 -3.32
N ILE A 130 9.89 -8.54 -4.08
CA ILE A 130 8.54 -8.22 -3.64
C ILE A 130 7.55 -9.02 -4.49
N ALA A 131 6.70 -9.85 -3.87
CA ALA A 131 5.64 -10.52 -4.63
C ALA A 131 4.59 -9.46 -5.04
N SER A 132 4.41 -9.30 -6.36
CA SER A 132 3.55 -8.26 -6.93
C SER A 132 2.08 -8.65 -6.79
N HIS A 133 1.22 -7.64 -6.53
CA HIS A 133 -0.25 -7.73 -6.48
C HIS A 133 -0.79 -9.11 -6.01
N VAL A 134 -0.29 -9.57 -4.84
CA VAL A 134 -0.52 -10.95 -4.31
C VAL A 134 -1.99 -11.34 -4.22
N ASP A 135 -2.90 -10.38 -4.11
CA ASP A 135 -4.35 -10.51 -3.98
C ASP A 135 -5.09 -10.65 -5.33
N ARG A 136 -4.40 -10.53 -6.47
CA ARG A 136 -5.02 -10.77 -7.78
C ARG A 136 -5.16 -12.27 -8.08
N GLN A 137 -6.24 -12.62 -8.78
CA GLN A 137 -6.47 -14.01 -9.24
C GLN A 137 -5.45 -14.45 -10.29
N SER A 138 -5.10 -13.55 -11.23
CA SER A 138 -4.09 -13.81 -12.26
C SER A 138 -2.76 -13.20 -11.84
N PHE A 139 -1.69 -13.97 -11.98
CA PHE A 139 -0.30 -13.58 -11.70
C PHE A 139 -0.02 -13.19 -10.23
N GLY A 140 -1.02 -13.16 -9.35
CA GLY A 140 -0.85 -12.95 -7.93
C GLY A 140 -0.44 -14.22 -7.19
N LEU A 141 0.47 -14.12 -6.23
CA LEU A 141 0.97 -15.26 -5.45
C LEU A 141 -0.15 -16.08 -4.80
N LEU A 142 -1.11 -15.41 -4.17
CA LEU A 142 -2.24 -16.07 -3.50
C LEU A 142 -3.26 -16.60 -4.51
N GLY A 143 -3.41 -15.96 -5.67
CA GLY A 143 -4.28 -16.42 -6.75
C GLY A 143 -3.76 -17.71 -7.38
N GLN A 144 -2.45 -17.81 -7.62
CA GLN A 144 -1.81 -18.94 -8.26
C GLN A 144 -1.53 -20.11 -7.30
N LEU A 145 -1.05 -19.84 -6.09
CA LEU A 145 -0.62 -20.88 -5.14
C LEU A 145 -1.58 -21.06 -3.97
N GLY A 146 -2.44 -20.10 -3.66
CA GLY A 146 -3.35 -20.13 -2.52
C GLY A 146 -2.72 -19.79 -1.17
N PHE A 147 -1.40 -19.69 -1.08
CA PHE A 147 -0.64 -19.40 0.14
C PHE A 147 0.72 -18.79 -0.19
N VAL A 148 1.39 -18.20 0.80
CA VAL A 148 2.79 -17.79 0.68
C VAL A 148 3.68 -18.97 1.09
N PRO A 149 4.53 -19.52 0.20
CA PRO A 149 5.39 -20.65 0.54
C PRO A 149 6.38 -20.32 1.67
N GLU A 150 6.51 -21.23 2.62
CA GLU A 150 7.52 -21.09 3.68
C GLU A 150 8.94 -21.04 3.11
N GLY A 151 9.78 -20.16 3.65
CA GLY A 151 11.18 -20.03 3.23
C GLY A 151 11.41 -19.30 1.90
N LEU A 152 10.38 -18.67 1.32
CA LEU A 152 10.52 -17.91 0.08
C LEU A 152 11.36 -16.62 0.23
N ASN A 153 11.56 -16.14 1.48
CA ASN A 153 12.40 -14.98 1.81
C ASN A 153 12.08 -13.71 1.02
N LEU A 154 10.78 -13.42 0.80
CA LEU A 154 10.37 -12.15 0.21
C LEU A 154 10.67 -10.99 1.16
N ASP A 155 11.04 -9.83 0.61
CA ASP A 155 11.25 -8.60 1.39
C ASP A 155 9.94 -7.88 1.70
N ALA A 156 8.92 -8.02 0.84
CA ALA A 156 7.57 -7.48 1.06
C ALA A 156 6.53 -8.20 0.19
N LEU A 157 5.26 -7.95 0.49
CA LEU A 157 4.12 -8.31 -0.34
C LEU A 157 3.45 -7.03 -0.85
N GLU A 158 3.12 -6.98 -2.14
CA GLU A 158 2.37 -5.88 -2.72
C GLU A 158 0.88 -6.25 -2.80
N LEU A 159 0.02 -5.33 -2.35
CA LEU A 159 -1.44 -5.44 -2.49
C LEU A 159 -1.93 -4.53 -3.61
N SER A 160 -2.72 -5.08 -4.53
CA SER A 160 -3.34 -4.33 -5.63
C SER A 160 -4.70 -3.77 -5.26
N SER A 161 -5.42 -4.39 -4.34
CA SER A 161 -6.76 -4.00 -3.92
C SER A 161 -6.77 -3.44 -2.49
N ARG A 162 -7.90 -2.86 -2.13
CA ARG A 162 -8.18 -2.35 -0.78
C ARG A 162 -8.44 -3.47 0.24
N ALA A 163 -8.48 -4.71 -0.20
CA ALA A 163 -8.75 -5.84 0.66
C ALA A 163 -7.62 -6.05 1.68
N VAL A 164 -7.99 -6.21 2.94
CA VAL A 164 -7.07 -6.65 3.99
C VAL A 164 -6.82 -8.13 3.78
N VAL A 165 -5.62 -8.46 3.29
CA VAL A 165 -5.23 -9.88 3.15
C VAL A 165 -4.79 -10.40 4.51
N THR A 166 -5.69 -11.04 5.24
CA THR A 166 -5.43 -11.67 6.54
C THR A 166 -4.41 -12.81 6.49
N ARG A 167 -3.94 -13.19 5.30
CA ARG A 167 -3.00 -14.31 5.06
C ARG A 167 -1.57 -13.87 4.74
N CYS A 168 -1.24 -12.57 4.84
CA CYS A 168 0.10 -12.07 4.51
C CYS A 168 1.17 -12.37 5.57
N GLY A 169 0.81 -12.96 6.72
CA GLY A 169 1.77 -13.21 7.80
C GLY A 169 2.41 -11.92 8.32
N ASP A 170 3.70 -12.01 8.69
CA ASP A 170 4.46 -10.87 9.22
C ASP A 170 5.26 -10.11 8.14
N PHE A 171 4.95 -10.34 6.87
CA PHE A 171 5.62 -9.62 5.78
C PHE A 171 5.26 -8.14 5.77
N PRO A 172 6.24 -7.25 5.51
CA PRO A 172 5.94 -5.87 5.17
C PRO A 172 5.00 -5.82 3.96
N VAL A 173 4.04 -4.92 4.01
CA VAL A 173 3.09 -4.71 2.90
C VAL A 173 3.43 -3.38 2.22
N VAL A 174 3.40 -3.39 0.90
CA VAL A 174 3.51 -2.20 0.07
C VAL A 174 2.32 -2.11 -0.87
N ARG A 175 2.09 -0.93 -1.41
CA ARG A 175 1.16 -0.67 -2.51
C ARG A 175 1.87 0.11 -3.58
N SER A 176 1.67 -0.25 -4.82
CA SER A 176 2.15 0.51 -5.96
C SER A 176 1.04 0.69 -6.99
N SER A 177 1.30 1.54 -7.96
CA SER A 177 0.29 1.89 -8.96
C SER A 177 0.06 0.78 -9.99
N ASP A 178 1.05 -0.08 -10.22
CA ASP A 178 1.07 -1.03 -11.35
C ASP A 178 0.60 -0.34 -12.64
N ALA A 179 1.25 0.79 -12.94
CA ALA A 179 0.75 1.75 -13.90
C ALA A 179 1.10 1.34 -15.33
N HIS A 180 0.10 0.99 -16.13
CA HIS A 180 0.21 0.70 -17.57
C HIS A 180 -0.07 1.93 -18.46
N CYS A 181 -0.63 3.01 -17.87
CA CYS A 181 -0.81 4.30 -18.52
C CYS A 181 -0.63 5.45 -17.53
N LEU A 182 -0.43 6.68 -18.03
CA LEU A 182 -0.13 7.85 -17.17
C LEU A 182 -1.18 8.12 -16.09
N ARG A 183 -2.46 7.87 -16.37
CA ARG A 183 -3.55 8.07 -15.40
C ARG A 183 -3.55 7.06 -14.25
N ASP A 184 -2.77 5.98 -14.38
CA ASP A 184 -2.68 4.96 -13.33
C ASP A 184 -1.59 5.29 -12.31
N ILE A 185 -0.63 6.15 -12.68
CA ILE A 185 0.42 6.60 -11.76
C ILE A 185 -0.25 7.30 -10.56
N GLY A 186 0.07 6.85 -9.35
CA GLY A 186 -0.47 7.37 -8.10
C GLY A 186 -1.74 6.68 -7.61
N LYS A 187 -2.29 5.70 -8.31
CA LYS A 187 -3.47 4.94 -7.83
C LYS A 187 -3.18 4.06 -6.62
N GLY A 188 -1.96 3.60 -6.48
CA GLY A 188 -1.48 2.90 -5.29
C GLY A 188 -0.17 3.54 -4.85
N LEU A 189 -0.04 3.86 -3.57
CA LEU A 189 1.10 4.55 -3.00
C LEU A 189 1.55 3.86 -1.71
N THR A 190 2.86 3.93 -1.46
CA THR A 190 3.46 3.58 -0.18
C THR A 190 4.22 4.79 0.32
N ALA A 191 3.83 5.33 1.46
CA ALA A 191 4.65 6.31 2.16
C ALA A 191 5.83 5.60 2.84
N VAL A 192 7.00 6.21 2.77
CA VAL A 192 8.22 5.67 3.37
C VAL A 192 8.77 6.71 4.35
N TRP A 193 8.85 6.34 5.63
CA TRP A 193 9.53 7.17 6.62
C TRP A 193 11.02 6.88 6.54
N ALA A 194 11.78 7.83 6.01
CA ALA A 194 13.18 7.68 5.66
C ALA A 194 13.91 9.05 5.75
N GLU A 195 15.22 9.03 5.76
CA GLU A 195 16.03 10.28 5.73
C GLU A 195 16.07 10.88 4.33
N GLU A 196 16.03 10.04 3.30
CA GLU A 196 16.03 10.47 1.90
C GLU A 196 15.28 9.47 1.01
N ALA A 197 14.93 9.91 -0.20
CA ALA A 197 14.28 9.06 -1.19
C ALA A 197 15.35 8.25 -1.94
N SER A 198 15.80 7.12 -1.35
CA SER A 198 16.79 6.22 -1.95
C SER A 198 16.40 4.75 -1.79
N PHE A 199 17.03 3.88 -2.60
CA PHE A 199 16.85 2.43 -2.52
C PHE A 199 17.29 1.89 -1.15
N GLU A 200 18.40 2.37 -0.61
CA GLU A 200 18.95 1.97 0.67
C GLU A 200 17.99 2.28 1.82
N GLU A 201 17.38 3.46 1.80
CA GLU A 201 16.39 3.86 2.80
C GLU A 201 15.08 3.06 2.65
N LEU A 202 14.64 2.75 1.42
CA LEU A 202 13.51 1.84 1.19
C LEU A 202 13.80 0.45 1.75
N ALA A 203 14.99 -0.09 1.50
CA ALA A 203 15.40 -1.40 2.01
C ALA A 203 15.42 -1.44 3.54
N ARG A 204 15.91 -0.38 4.19
CA ARG A 204 15.89 -0.23 5.66
C ARG A 204 14.45 -0.09 6.18
N ALA A 205 13.61 0.64 5.47
CA ALA A 205 12.21 0.84 5.85
C ALA A 205 11.40 -0.47 5.79
N LEU A 206 11.60 -1.31 4.77
CA LEU A 206 10.99 -2.63 4.69
C LEU A 206 11.42 -3.54 5.85
N ARG A 207 12.69 -3.42 6.31
CA ARG A 207 13.20 -4.17 7.46
C ARG A 207 12.93 -3.50 8.81
N SER A 208 12.27 -2.34 8.83
CA SER A 208 12.02 -1.53 10.02
C SER A 208 13.30 -1.20 10.80
N GLU A 209 14.41 -0.95 10.09
CA GLU A 209 15.73 -0.66 10.65
C GLU A 209 15.91 0.82 10.97
N GLY A 210 16.49 1.13 12.15
CA GLY A 210 16.86 2.50 12.52
C GLY A 210 15.70 3.48 12.54
N GLY A 211 14.49 3.02 12.82
CA GLY A 211 13.28 3.86 12.85
C GLY A 211 12.62 4.09 11.48
N ARG A 212 13.21 3.60 10.37
CA ARG A 212 12.61 3.67 9.03
C ARG A 212 11.44 2.72 8.93
N ARG A 213 10.44 3.03 8.09
CA ARG A 213 9.22 2.25 7.93
C ARG A 213 8.51 2.50 6.62
N VAL A 214 7.72 1.52 6.20
CA VAL A 214 6.79 1.65 5.09
C VAL A 214 5.36 1.74 5.63
N PHE A 215 4.56 2.57 4.97
CA PHE A 215 3.14 2.74 5.25
C PHE A 215 2.40 2.54 3.92
N PRO A 216 1.80 1.38 3.69
CA PRO A 216 0.97 1.19 2.51
C PRO A 216 -0.19 2.20 2.59
N GLY A 217 -0.27 3.08 1.61
CA GLY A 217 -1.16 4.23 1.63
C GLY A 217 -2.60 3.83 1.94
N MET A 218 -3.20 4.48 2.91
CA MET A 218 -4.63 4.39 3.16
C MET A 218 -5.35 5.28 2.15
N GLU A 219 -6.03 4.65 1.21
CA GLU A 219 -6.70 5.36 0.12
C GLU A 219 -8.06 5.94 0.51
N ASP A 220 -8.66 5.47 1.63
CA ASP A 220 -9.96 5.93 2.11
C ASP A 220 -10.11 5.89 3.64
N LEU A 221 -11.14 6.57 4.13
CA LEU A 221 -11.40 6.68 5.57
C LEU A 221 -11.84 5.36 6.20
N SER A 222 -12.43 4.44 5.42
CA SER A 222 -12.89 3.14 5.92
C SER A 222 -11.73 2.27 6.42
N LEU A 223 -10.55 2.38 5.80
CA LEU A 223 -9.34 1.68 6.23
C LEU A 223 -8.75 2.30 7.51
N HIS A 224 -8.80 3.64 7.65
CA HIS A 224 -8.44 4.29 8.91
C HIS A 224 -9.36 3.86 10.05
N ILE A 225 -10.67 3.73 9.78
CA ILE A 225 -11.65 3.21 10.75
C ILE A 225 -11.26 1.79 11.15
N LEU A 226 -10.95 0.92 10.18
CA LEU A 226 -10.56 -0.46 10.46
C LEU A 226 -9.34 -0.54 11.38
N ASP A 227 -8.32 0.28 11.15
CA ASP A 227 -7.12 0.31 11.98
C ASP A 227 -7.39 0.79 13.41
N VAL A 228 -8.25 1.82 13.57
CA VAL A 228 -8.67 2.28 14.90
C VAL A 228 -9.45 1.17 15.63
N VAL A 229 -10.36 0.49 14.92
CA VAL A 229 -11.13 -0.65 15.46
C VAL A 229 -10.21 -1.81 15.84
N GLU A 230 -9.18 -2.12 15.06
CA GLU A 230 -8.21 -3.15 15.42
C GLU A 230 -7.43 -2.80 16.70
N ASN A 231 -7.16 -1.51 16.96
CA ASN A 231 -6.59 -1.06 18.22
C ASN A 231 -7.55 -1.28 19.39
N SER A 232 -8.83 -0.98 19.18
CA SER A 232 -9.88 -1.22 20.18
C SER A 232 -10.01 -2.72 20.52
N LEU A 233 -9.98 -3.58 19.50
CA LEU A 233 -10.00 -5.05 19.66
C LEU A 233 -8.76 -5.57 20.40
N ALA A 234 -7.58 -5.02 20.09
CA ALA A 234 -6.34 -5.35 20.80
C ALA A 234 -6.37 -4.92 22.27
N ALA A 235 -7.14 -3.86 22.59
CA ALA A 235 -7.44 -3.42 23.96
C ALA A 235 -8.59 -4.21 24.61
N SER A 236 -9.01 -5.35 24.01
CA SER A 236 -10.08 -6.23 24.50
C SER A 236 -11.45 -5.57 24.55
N ALA A 237 -11.75 -4.65 23.63
CA ALA A 237 -13.07 -4.07 23.51
C ALA A 237 -14.10 -5.13 23.09
N SER A 238 -15.25 -5.14 23.75
CA SER A 238 -16.43 -5.97 23.42
C SER A 238 -17.54 -5.16 22.77
N ARG A 239 -17.46 -3.81 22.85
CA ARG A 239 -18.39 -2.89 22.21
C ARG A 239 -17.63 -1.80 21.50
N ILE A 240 -18.00 -1.56 20.22
CA ILE A 240 -17.42 -0.50 19.39
C ILE A 240 -18.55 0.27 18.72
N GLU A 241 -18.48 1.59 18.76
CA GLU A 241 -19.40 2.50 18.11
C GLU A 241 -18.64 3.34 17.08
N ILE A 242 -19.13 3.36 15.83
CA ILE A 242 -18.57 4.15 14.73
C ILE A 242 -19.65 5.14 14.30
N ARG A 243 -19.31 6.42 14.30
CA ARG A 243 -20.22 7.49 13.89
C ARG A 243 -19.54 8.40 12.87
N ILE A 244 -20.22 8.60 11.75
CA ILE A 244 -19.80 9.52 10.69
C ILE A 244 -20.87 10.59 10.54
N VAL A 245 -20.46 11.85 10.47
CA VAL A 245 -21.35 13.00 10.30
C VAL A 245 -20.79 13.93 9.25
N GLU A 246 -21.53 14.11 8.14
CA GLU A 246 -21.31 15.17 7.16
C GLU A 246 -22.23 16.35 7.47
N ASP A 247 -21.64 17.53 7.66
CA ASP A 247 -22.32 18.82 7.79
C ASP A 247 -21.90 19.69 6.61
N THR A 248 -22.75 19.73 5.57
CA THR A 248 -22.47 20.52 4.35
C THR A 248 -22.50 22.02 4.60
N ALA A 249 -23.32 22.50 5.54
CA ALA A 249 -23.40 23.91 5.89
C ALA A 249 -22.17 24.37 6.69
N GLY A 250 -21.66 23.51 7.57
CA GLY A 250 -20.44 23.72 8.35
C GLY A 250 -19.14 23.37 7.63
N ASP A 251 -19.21 22.85 6.39
CA ASP A 251 -18.05 22.34 5.62
C ASP A 251 -17.22 21.34 6.45
N LEU A 252 -17.88 20.41 7.16
CA LEU A 252 -17.28 19.54 8.13
C LEU A 252 -17.67 18.06 7.91
N LEU A 253 -16.66 17.18 7.82
CA LEU A 253 -16.82 15.74 8.03
C LEU A 253 -16.25 15.37 9.40
N SER A 254 -17.04 14.72 10.25
CA SER A 254 -16.61 14.19 11.54
C SER A 254 -16.67 12.67 11.51
N LEU A 255 -15.58 12.04 11.92
CA LEU A 255 -15.46 10.60 12.14
C LEU A 255 -15.20 10.35 13.62
N GLU A 256 -15.97 9.49 14.26
CA GLU A 256 -15.81 9.10 15.66
C GLU A 256 -15.83 7.58 15.79
N VAL A 257 -14.84 7.03 16.49
CA VAL A 257 -14.79 5.61 16.90
C VAL A 257 -14.64 5.58 18.41
N ALA A 258 -15.59 4.96 19.10
CA ALA A 258 -15.59 4.81 20.54
C ALA A 258 -15.62 3.33 20.93
N ASP A 259 -14.85 2.94 21.94
CA ASP A 259 -14.78 1.58 22.46
C ASP A 259 -14.85 1.52 23.99
N ASN A 260 -15.15 0.33 24.51
CA ASN A 260 -15.15 0.02 25.93
C ASN A 260 -13.95 -0.84 26.36
N GLY A 261 -12.83 -0.79 25.64
CA GLY A 261 -11.61 -1.57 25.93
C GLY A 261 -10.86 -1.11 27.17
N GLY A 262 -9.63 -1.57 27.33
CA GLY A 262 -8.80 -1.29 28.51
C GLY A 262 -8.41 0.17 28.69
N GLY A 263 -8.56 1.00 27.65
CA GLY A 263 -8.17 2.41 27.66
C GLY A 263 -6.66 2.63 27.79
N MET A 264 -6.27 3.91 27.90
CA MET A 264 -4.88 4.36 28.01
C MET A 264 -4.72 5.30 29.19
N ASP A 265 -3.56 5.28 29.82
CA ASP A 265 -3.17 6.31 30.78
C ASP A 265 -2.76 7.62 30.07
N ALA A 266 -2.52 8.68 30.83
CA ALA A 266 -2.19 9.99 30.28
C ALA A 266 -0.86 10.01 29.50
N GLU A 267 0.08 9.13 29.83
CA GLU A 267 1.36 9.01 29.11
C GLU A 267 1.18 8.33 27.76
N ALA A 268 0.53 7.14 27.74
CA ALA A 268 0.19 6.42 26.53
C ALA A 268 -0.70 7.24 25.60
N GLN A 269 -1.67 8.00 26.13
CA GLN A 269 -2.53 8.87 25.34
C GLN A 269 -1.73 10.00 24.62
N ARG A 270 -0.75 10.63 25.30
CA ARG A 270 0.12 11.64 24.67
C ARG A 270 0.97 11.06 23.56
N GLN A 271 1.40 9.80 23.71
CA GLN A 271 2.24 9.11 22.77
C GLN A 271 1.46 8.39 21.67
N ALA A 272 0.13 8.26 21.80
CA ALA A 272 -0.71 7.49 20.86
C ALA A 272 -0.70 8.04 19.41
N LEU A 273 -0.37 9.33 19.24
CA LEU A 273 -0.23 9.97 17.93
C LEU A 273 1.22 9.95 17.42
N ASP A 274 2.19 9.45 18.21
CA ASP A 274 3.57 9.27 17.78
C ASP A 274 3.70 7.98 16.96
N PRO A 275 4.13 8.07 15.68
CA PRO A 275 4.30 6.89 14.82
C PRO A 275 5.29 5.85 15.38
N PHE A 276 6.19 6.28 16.30
CA PHE A 276 7.20 5.41 16.93
C PHE A 276 6.72 4.74 18.21
N PHE A 277 5.55 5.11 18.71
CA PHE A 277 5.01 4.53 19.94
C PHE A 277 4.07 3.36 19.64
N THR A 278 4.28 2.22 20.30
CA THR A 278 3.37 1.08 20.30
C THR A 278 3.40 0.32 21.62
N THR A 279 2.25 -0.06 22.10
CA THR A 279 2.08 -0.95 23.26
C THR A 279 1.98 -2.42 22.87
N ARG A 280 1.97 -2.75 21.56
CA ARG A 280 1.85 -4.13 21.08
C ARG A 280 3.20 -4.85 21.11
N THR A 281 3.21 -6.05 21.70
CA THR A 281 4.41 -6.91 21.79
C THR A 281 4.72 -7.66 20.48
N THR A 282 3.72 -7.83 19.60
CA THR A 282 3.83 -8.57 18.34
C THR A 282 4.01 -7.67 17.11
N ARG A 283 3.56 -6.41 17.17
CA ARG A 283 3.84 -5.38 16.13
C ARG A 283 4.56 -4.22 16.81
N LYS A 284 5.76 -3.90 16.35
CA LYS A 284 6.59 -2.82 16.94
C LYS A 284 6.06 -1.40 16.66
N VAL A 285 4.85 -1.24 16.07
CA VAL A 285 4.31 0.07 15.66
C VAL A 285 2.79 0.11 15.70
N GLY A 286 2.25 1.17 16.30
CA GLY A 286 0.83 1.54 16.22
C GLY A 286 0.62 2.69 15.23
N LEU A 287 0.29 2.40 13.96
CA LEU A 287 0.27 3.39 12.88
C LEU A 287 -1.13 3.97 12.59
N GLY A 288 -2.20 3.30 12.98
CA GLY A 288 -3.55 3.70 12.62
C GLY A 288 -3.90 5.12 13.05
N LEU A 289 -3.61 5.49 14.29
CA LEU A 289 -3.88 6.84 14.81
C LEU A 289 -3.00 7.92 14.18
N PRO A 290 -1.66 7.76 14.05
CA PRO A 290 -0.82 8.70 13.34
C PRO A 290 -1.22 8.95 11.90
N LEU A 291 -1.58 7.90 11.14
CA LEU A 291 -2.01 8.04 9.76
C LEU A 291 -3.38 8.72 9.63
N LEU A 292 -4.31 8.43 10.54
CA LEU A 292 -5.59 9.15 10.61
C LEU A 292 -5.37 10.63 10.98
N ALA A 293 -4.42 10.92 11.88
CA ALA A 293 -4.05 12.29 12.24
C ALA A 293 -3.50 13.05 11.03
N GLN A 294 -2.57 12.44 10.29
CA GLN A 294 -2.01 13.00 9.06
C GLN A 294 -3.10 13.24 8.02
N ALA A 295 -3.99 12.27 7.77
CA ALA A 295 -5.09 12.43 6.83
C ALA A 295 -6.05 13.57 7.22
N ALA A 296 -6.28 13.76 8.53
CA ALA A 296 -7.10 14.84 9.02
C ALA A 296 -6.42 16.21 8.83
N GLU A 297 -5.13 16.32 9.11
CA GLU A 297 -4.33 17.55 8.92
C GLU A 297 -4.23 17.91 7.43
N GLU A 298 -3.93 16.94 6.54
CA GLU A 298 -3.88 17.13 5.09
C GLU A 298 -5.21 17.66 4.53
N ALA A 299 -6.35 17.24 5.12
CA ALA A 299 -7.67 17.72 4.74
C ALA A 299 -8.16 18.92 5.59
N GLY A 300 -7.25 19.72 6.16
CA GLY A 300 -7.53 20.95 6.87
C GLY A 300 -8.28 20.77 8.20
N GLY A 301 -8.17 19.59 8.80
CA GLY A 301 -8.85 19.23 10.04
C GLY A 301 -7.89 18.88 11.19
N ARG A 302 -8.33 18.02 12.10
CA ARG A 302 -7.53 17.56 13.25
C ARG A 302 -8.10 16.28 13.84
N ILE A 303 -7.28 15.60 14.69
CA ILE A 303 -7.69 14.45 15.49
C ILE A 303 -7.71 14.82 16.99
N GLU A 304 -8.63 14.20 17.71
CA GLU A 304 -8.73 14.25 19.18
C GLU A 304 -8.83 12.81 19.70
N VAL A 305 -8.03 12.47 20.70
CA VAL A 305 -8.07 11.15 21.36
C VAL A 305 -8.40 11.37 22.82
N ALA A 306 -9.46 10.75 23.32
CA ALA A 306 -9.85 10.75 24.72
C ALA A 306 -9.87 9.31 25.25
N SER A 307 -9.08 9.02 26.29
CA SER A 307 -8.99 7.68 26.86
C SER A 307 -8.82 7.72 28.37
N GLN A 308 -9.35 6.71 29.03
CA GLN A 308 -9.18 6.51 30.49
C GLN A 308 -8.99 5.02 30.78
N PRO A 309 -8.03 4.63 31.65
CA PRO A 309 -7.86 3.23 32.04
C PRO A 309 -9.16 2.60 32.55
N GLY A 310 -9.52 1.45 31.97
CA GLY A 310 -10.72 0.69 32.28
C GLY A 310 -12.06 1.30 31.79
N ARG A 311 -12.01 2.37 30.98
CA ARG A 311 -13.22 3.01 30.43
C ARG A 311 -13.26 3.06 28.90
N GLY A 312 -12.19 2.59 28.26
CA GLY A 312 -12.08 2.58 26.80
C GLY A 312 -11.47 3.84 26.20
N THR A 313 -11.61 3.97 24.89
CA THR A 313 -11.03 5.05 24.10
C THR A 313 -12.07 5.62 23.14
N THR A 314 -12.02 6.94 22.93
CA THR A 314 -12.77 7.64 21.87
C THR A 314 -11.77 8.38 20.99
N VAL A 315 -11.78 8.07 19.71
CA VAL A 315 -11.01 8.74 18.68
C VAL A 315 -11.96 9.56 17.81
N LYS A 316 -11.69 10.86 17.67
CA LYS A 316 -12.50 11.75 16.84
C LYS A 316 -11.63 12.51 15.87
N ALA A 317 -11.82 12.27 14.58
CA ALA A 317 -11.19 13.00 13.51
C ALA A 317 -12.18 13.95 12.83
N LYS A 318 -11.70 15.16 12.53
CA LYS A 318 -12.46 16.18 11.80
C LYS A 318 -11.71 16.50 10.52
N PHE A 319 -12.44 16.73 9.44
CA PHE A 319 -11.91 17.05 8.12
C PHE A 319 -12.73 18.20 7.54
N ARG A 320 -12.11 19.02 6.73
CA ARG A 320 -12.84 19.98 5.93
C ARG A 320 -13.48 19.26 4.74
N LEU A 321 -14.80 19.25 4.65
CA LEU A 321 -15.56 18.45 3.67
C LEU A 321 -15.24 18.84 2.22
N SER A 322 -15.04 20.14 1.94
CA SER A 322 -14.69 20.66 0.60
C SER A 322 -13.21 20.55 0.25
N HIS A 323 -12.35 19.99 1.14
CA HIS A 323 -10.90 19.96 0.90
C HIS A 323 -10.55 18.98 -0.22
N PRO A 324 -9.69 19.37 -1.21
CA PRO A 324 -9.32 18.51 -2.33
C PRO A 324 -8.59 17.23 -1.90
N ASP A 325 -7.87 17.26 -0.76
CA ASP A 325 -7.15 16.11 -0.21
C ASP A 325 -7.99 15.26 0.75
N LEU A 326 -9.28 15.59 0.93
CA LEU A 326 -10.18 14.74 1.70
C LEU A 326 -10.29 13.36 1.04
N LYS A 327 -9.90 12.34 1.77
CA LYS A 327 -10.00 10.97 1.30
C LYS A 327 -11.47 10.53 1.21
N PRO A 328 -11.85 9.73 0.19
CA PRO A 328 -13.20 9.19 0.10
C PRO A 328 -13.52 8.33 1.32
N LEU A 329 -14.82 8.22 1.66
CA LEU A 329 -15.25 7.40 2.78
C LEU A 329 -14.88 5.92 2.63
N GLY A 330 -14.86 5.40 1.40
CA GLY A 330 -14.58 4.00 1.10
C GLY A 330 -15.78 3.08 1.27
N ASP A 331 -15.55 1.76 1.24
CA ASP A 331 -16.61 0.75 1.38
C ASP A 331 -16.83 0.39 2.86
N MET A 332 -17.72 1.15 3.52
CA MET A 332 -18.08 0.90 4.90
C MET A 332 -18.78 -0.45 5.11
N ALA A 333 -19.54 -0.93 4.12
CA ALA A 333 -20.24 -2.22 4.25
C ALA A 333 -19.25 -3.39 4.30
N GLU A 334 -18.21 -3.36 3.45
CA GLU A 334 -17.13 -4.35 3.47
C GLU A 334 -16.29 -4.23 4.75
N THR A 335 -16.01 -3.00 5.19
CA THR A 335 -15.28 -2.75 6.44
C THR A 335 -16.00 -3.32 7.65
N LEU A 336 -17.32 -3.08 7.78
CA LEU A 336 -18.12 -3.64 8.88
C LEU A 336 -18.15 -5.18 8.84
N ARG A 337 -18.26 -5.79 7.64
CA ARG A 337 -18.17 -7.26 7.48
C ARG A 337 -16.81 -7.78 7.94
N THR A 338 -15.74 -7.11 7.58
CA THR A 338 -14.37 -7.48 7.97
C THR A 338 -14.17 -7.40 9.49
N ILE A 339 -14.68 -6.34 10.13
CA ILE A 339 -14.64 -6.18 11.59
C ILE A 339 -15.34 -7.34 12.30
N LEU A 340 -16.50 -7.76 11.80
CA LEU A 340 -17.32 -8.80 12.43
C LEU A 340 -16.86 -10.22 12.08
N ALA A 341 -16.03 -10.41 11.07
CA ALA A 341 -15.58 -11.72 10.63
C ALA A 341 -14.88 -12.49 11.77
N GLY A 342 -15.45 -13.63 12.15
CA GLY A 342 -14.93 -14.48 13.24
C GLY A 342 -15.09 -13.92 14.65
N ARG A 343 -15.91 -12.86 14.87
CA ARG A 343 -16.11 -12.20 16.18
C ARG A 343 -17.59 -12.09 16.56
N PRO A 344 -18.29 -13.22 16.82
CA PRO A 344 -19.72 -13.23 17.10
C PRO A 344 -20.10 -12.49 18.40
N GLU A 345 -19.18 -12.35 19.37
CA GLU A 345 -19.40 -11.64 20.61
C GLU A 345 -19.22 -10.12 20.52
N LEU A 346 -18.70 -9.60 19.41
CA LEU A 346 -18.46 -8.16 19.28
C LEU A 346 -19.80 -7.43 19.05
N THR A 347 -20.12 -6.49 19.94
CA THR A 347 -21.20 -5.53 19.69
C THR A 347 -20.65 -4.37 18.89
N LEU A 348 -21.07 -4.26 17.63
CA LEU A 348 -20.69 -3.19 16.72
C LEU A 348 -21.90 -2.36 16.34
N ARG A 349 -21.82 -1.05 16.53
CA ARG A 349 -22.80 -0.07 16.09
C ARG A 349 -22.16 0.89 15.11
N PHE A 350 -22.85 1.17 14.00
CA PHE A 350 -22.44 2.12 12.98
C PHE A 350 -23.59 3.07 12.65
N GLU A 351 -23.30 4.37 12.56
CA GLU A 351 -24.22 5.40 12.11
C GLU A 351 -23.51 6.34 11.12
N TYR A 352 -24.19 6.65 10.03
CA TYR A 352 -23.77 7.67 9.08
C TYR A 352 -24.91 8.71 8.92
N TRP A 353 -24.57 9.95 9.22
CA TRP A 353 -25.47 11.08 9.17
C TRP A 353 -25.00 12.09 8.14
N LYS A 354 -25.93 12.68 7.38
CA LYS A 354 -25.68 13.79 6.47
C LYS A 354 -26.72 14.88 6.68
N ASP A 355 -26.26 16.10 6.98
CA ASP A 355 -27.14 17.27 7.24
C ASP A 355 -28.28 16.96 8.23
N SER A 356 -27.97 16.25 9.31
CA SER A 356 -28.91 15.76 10.34
C SER A 356 -29.88 14.65 9.90
N GLU A 357 -29.76 14.12 8.70
CA GLU A 357 -30.50 12.96 8.22
C GLU A 357 -29.67 11.68 8.40
N LEU A 358 -30.27 10.62 8.92
CA LEU A 358 -29.63 9.31 9.05
C LEU A 358 -29.62 8.62 7.68
N VAL A 359 -28.42 8.53 7.06
CA VAL A 359 -28.24 7.95 5.73
C VAL A 359 -28.08 6.44 5.79
N ALA A 360 -27.34 5.95 6.80
CA ALA A 360 -27.13 4.51 6.99
C ALA A 360 -26.90 4.21 8.47
N ASN A 361 -27.35 3.04 8.90
CA ASN A 361 -27.04 2.49 10.23
C ASN A 361 -26.88 0.97 10.17
N PHE A 362 -26.17 0.44 11.15
CA PHE A 362 -26.01 -0.98 11.37
C PHE A 362 -25.79 -1.26 12.85
N SER A 363 -26.40 -2.33 13.37
CA SER A 363 -26.11 -2.86 14.70
C SER A 363 -25.98 -4.38 14.66
N SER A 364 -24.93 -4.91 15.30
CA SER A 364 -24.80 -6.35 15.54
C SER A 364 -25.54 -6.81 16.80
N ASP A 365 -26.04 -5.88 17.63
CA ASP A 365 -26.81 -6.20 18.86
C ASP A 365 -28.14 -6.87 18.49
N PRO A 366 -28.40 -8.09 18.98
CA PRO A 366 -29.66 -8.77 18.72
C PRO A 366 -30.90 -8.04 19.24
N GLN A 367 -30.75 -7.18 20.24
CA GLN A 367 -31.85 -6.41 20.84
C GLN A 367 -32.24 -5.17 20.01
N GLU A 368 -31.35 -4.70 19.13
CA GLU A 368 -31.59 -3.53 18.26
C GLU A 368 -32.01 -3.92 16.83
N ARG A 369 -32.18 -5.22 16.54
CA ARG A 369 -32.56 -5.73 15.21
C ARG A 369 -34.08 -5.79 14.97
N SER A 370 -34.89 -5.18 15.81
CA SER A 370 -36.38 -5.18 15.72
C SER A 370 -36.91 -3.96 14.98
#